data_8ed11d7e520c0475f249db297e79f28d
#
_entry.id   8ed11d7e520c0475f249db297e79f28d
#
_cell.length_a   1.000
_cell.length_b   1.000
_cell.length_c   1.000
_cell.angle_alpha   90.00
_cell.angle_beta   90.00
_cell.angle_gamma   90.00
#
_symmetry.space_group_name_H-M   'P 1'
#
loop_
_entity.id
_entity.type
_entity.pdbx_description
1 polymer ?
#
loop_
_entity_poly.entity_id
_entity_poly.type
_entity_poly.pdbx_seq_one_letter_code
_entity_poly.pdbx_strand_id
1 'polypeptide(L)'
;MEEKQPIINAVPAGIDGCGHYRIIQPALIMQQLGADLTLSPAAHFRTFGQNITWTQRMCNTSLLERMVKYKETTKQRFVVDFDDLLWLYEGESLPDYNLCRAKVNSEENTAGMAKYLDKLADKVTVSTDELKKSLLQFVDESKITVIPNMLAYKEWYHAQSPRPKKDIFYFAGSYTHYDNVNKKLGDFSQNLVHFLGNKKVVVKSLCPYFIKPEINYKASRLTTYANDFWKETRNVDFIIAPLANNVFNKCKSDLKYLESAAVGRVCLVSDFPGSPYSGAHPYQKIPEGTTTTGLKYIVERANEHYDEILKYQYEYLNKRWLDNNIGLYSEVLK
;
A
#
# COMPACT_ATOMS: atom_id res chain seq x y z
N MET A 1 26.62 -3.29 -31.36
CA MET A 1 25.44 -2.38 -31.47
C MET A 1 25.00 -2.13 -30.05
N GLU A 2 25.05 -0.90 -29.57
CA GLU A 2 24.44 -0.56 -28.28
C GLU A 2 22.95 -0.85 -28.39
N GLU A 3 22.42 -1.68 -27.50
CA GLU A 3 20.98 -1.89 -27.38
C GLU A 3 20.35 -0.54 -27.00
N LYS A 4 19.51 -0.03 -27.87
CA LYS A 4 18.79 1.21 -27.65
C LYS A 4 17.88 1.04 -26.43
N GLN A 5 18.06 1.85 -25.41
CA GLN A 5 17.20 1.79 -24.22
C GLN A 5 15.73 1.93 -24.62
N PRO A 6 14.81 1.16 -23.97
CA PRO A 6 13.40 1.26 -24.28
C PRO A 6 12.83 2.61 -23.83
N ILE A 7 11.92 3.15 -24.62
CA ILE A 7 11.13 4.33 -24.26
C ILE A 7 9.94 3.84 -23.42
N ILE A 8 9.81 4.36 -22.21
CA ILE A 8 8.81 3.89 -21.22
C ILE A 8 7.75 4.97 -21.02
N ASN A 9 6.48 4.58 -21.07
CA ASN A 9 5.37 5.41 -20.61
C ASN A 9 4.83 4.84 -19.29
N ALA A 10 5.05 5.56 -18.20
CA ALA A 10 4.59 5.20 -16.87
C ALA A 10 3.25 5.90 -16.55
N VAL A 11 2.23 5.11 -16.22
CA VAL A 11 0.84 5.57 -16.03
C VAL A 11 0.35 5.13 -14.65
N PRO A 12 0.45 5.99 -13.62
CA PRO A 12 -0.05 5.69 -12.28
C PRO A 12 -1.59 5.67 -12.26
N ALA A 13 -2.18 4.85 -11.38
CA ALA A 13 -3.62 4.85 -11.15
C ALA A 13 -4.14 6.15 -10.52
N GLY A 14 -3.27 6.87 -9.81
CA GLY A 14 -3.54 8.17 -9.19
C GLY A 14 -2.22 8.83 -8.79
N ILE A 15 -2.30 10.07 -8.31
CA ILE A 15 -1.13 10.83 -7.86
C ILE A 15 -0.82 10.64 -6.38
N ASP A 16 -1.65 9.90 -5.67
CA ASP A 16 -1.59 9.63 -4.23
C ASP A 16 -1.30 8.14 -3.95
N GLY A 17 -1.05 7.81 -2.69
CA GLY A 17 -0.94 6.45 -2.16
C GLY A 17 -0.15 5.51 -3.05
N CYS A 18 -0.85 4.57 -3.58
CA CYS A 18 -0.29 3.50 -4.39
C CYS A 18 0.35 4.00 -5.69
N GLY A 19 -0.25 4.98 -6.37
CA GLY A 19 0.33 5.58 -7.57
C GLY A 19 1.67 6.23 -7.29
N HIS A 20 1.77 6.92 -6.16
CA HIS A 20 2.99 7.57 -5.71
C HIS A 20 4.13 6.55 -5.47
N TYR A 21 3.90 5.54 -4.64
CA TYR A 21 4.94 4.58 -4.26
C TYR A 21 5.29 3.56 -5.34
N ARG A 22 4.31 3.18 -6.15
CA ARG A 22 4.47 2.08 -7.12
C ARG A 22 4.96 2.53 -8.49
N ILE A 23 4.58 3.74 -8.91
CA ILE A 23 4.86 4.24 -10.26
C ILE A 23 5.64 5.56 -10.22
N ILE A 24 5.15 6.58 -9.49
CA ILE A 24 5.70 7.93 -9.61
C ILE A 24 7.13 8.01 -9.04
N GLN A 25 7.33 7.56 -7.80
CA GLN A 25 8.67 7.59 -7.19
C GLN A 25 9.70 6.77 -7.97
N PRO A 26 9.44 5.48 -8.32
CA PRO A 26 10.39 4.72 -9.13
C PRO A 26 10.66 5.35 -10.48
N ALA A 27 9.63 5.88 -11.16
CA ALA A 27 9.80 6.54 -12.46
C ALA A 27 10.71 7.77 -12.36
N LEU A 28 10.52 8.62 -11.34
CA LEU A 28 11.35 9.81 -11.13
C LEU A 28 12.81 9.46 -10.85
N ILE A 29 13.08 8.41 -10.06
CA ILE A 29 14.44 7.95 -9.82
C ILE A 29 15.06 7.39 -11.10
N MET A 30 14.32 6.57 -11.85
CA MET A 30 14.79 6.03 -13.14
C MET A 30 15.13 7.14 -14.14
N GLN A 31 14.29 8.19 -14.22
CA GLN A 31 14.59 9.38 -15.07
C GLN A 31 15.90 10.06 -14.62
N GLN A 32 16.13 10.22 -13.31
CA GLN A 32 17.38 10.78 -12.78
C GLN A 32 18.61 9.92 -13.13
N LEU A 33 18.41 8.61 -13.30
CA LEU A 33 19.45 7.67 -13.74
C LEU A 33 19.58 7.57 -15.27
N GLY A 34 18.84 8.41 -16.02
CA GLY A 34 18.94 8.51 -17.47
C GLY A 34 18.00 7.62 -18.27
N ALA A 35 16.99 6.99 -17.65
CA ALA A 35 15.99 6.25 -18.40
C ALA A 35 15.12 7.18 -19.25
N ASP A 36 14.86 6.79 -20.50
CA ASP A 36 13.91 7.49 -21.39
C ASP A 36 12.48 7.13 -20.98
N LEU A 37 11.94 7.89 -20.03
CA LEU A 37 10.67 7.61 -19.37
C LEU A 37 9.81 8.87 -19.30
N THR A 38 8.51 8.71 -19.64
CA THR A 38 7.48 9.73 -19.53
C THR A 38 6.45 9.31 -18.48
N LEU A 39 6.09 10.24 -17.56
CA LEU A 39 4.96 10.09 -16.65
C LEU A 39 3.70 10.67 -17.30
N SER A 40 2.68 9.86 -17.49
CA SER A 40 1.40 10.27 -18.08
C SER A 40 0.27 10.14 -17.05
N PRO A 41 -0.64 11.13 -16.93
CA PRO A 41 -1.85 11.00 -16.14
C PRO A 41 -2.72 9.83 -16.64
N ALA A 42 -3.37 9.12 -15.72
CA ALA A 42 -4.25 8.00 -16.07
C ALA A 42 -5.36 8.35 -17.09
N ALA A 43 -5.80 9.60 -17.11
CA ALA A 43 -6.80 10.10 -18.07
C ALA A 43 -6.28 10.28 -19.50
N HIS A 44 -4.97 10.30 -19.69
CA HIS A 44 -4.32 10.57 -20.99
C HIS A 44 -3.38 9.44 -21.36
N PHE A 45 -3.95 8.31 -21.71
CA PHE A 45 -3.21 7.15 -22.19
C PHE A 45 -2.64 7.46 -23.58
N ARG A 46 -1.46 8.10 -23.63
CA ARG A 46 -0.73 8.34 -24.88
C ARG A 46 0.37 7.31 -25.01
N THR A 47 0.26 6.51 -26.06
CA THR A 47 1.18 5.39 -26.30
C THR A 47 2.02 5.57 -27.56
N PHE A 48 1.94 6.72 -28.22
CA PHE A 48 2.66 6.97 -29.48
C PHE A 48 4.17 7.03 -29.25
N GLY A 49 4.89 6.19 -29.96
CA GLY A 49 6.36 6.15 -29.94
C GLY A 49 6.99 5.47 -28.72
N GLN A 50 6.20 4.90 -27.83
CA GLN A 50 6.68 4.18 -26.65
C GLN A 50 6.89 2.71 -26.94
N ASN A 51 7.91 2.07 -26.34
CA ASN A 51 8.14 0.63 -26.48
C ASN A 51 7.50 -0.15 -25.35
N ILE A 52 7.39 0.45 -24.16
CA ILE A 52 6.81 -0.14 -22.95
C ILE A 52 5.77 0.80 -22.37
N THR A 53 4.60 0.27 -22.06
CA THR A 53 3.62 0.94 -21.19
C THR A 53 3.64 0.26 -19.83
N TRP A 54 4.04 1.02 -18.81
CA TRP A 54 4.01 0.58 -17.42
C TRP A 54 2.82 1.24 -16.72
N THR A 55 1.80 0.45 -16.39
CA THR A 55 0.52 0.96 -15.87
C THR A 55 0.12 0.26 -14.59
N GLN A 56 -0.76 0.87 -13.81
CA GLN A 56 -1.21 0.38 -12.51
C GLN A 56 -2.71 0.11 -12.49
N ARG A 57 -3.11 -0.97 -11.73
CA ARG A 57 -4.52 -1.33 -11.46
C ARG A 57 -5.38 -1.51 -12.72
N MET A 58 -4.81 -2.08 -13.75
CA MET A 58 -5.52 -2.36 -15.00
C MET A 58 -6.44 -3.57 -14.83
N CYS A 59 -7.66 -3.35 -14.34
CA CYS A 59 -8.62 -4.41 -14.06
C CYS A 59 -10.00 -4.20 -14.72
N ASN A 60 -10.34 -2.98 -15.14
CA ASN A 60 -11.62 -2.72 -15.82
C ASN A 60 -11.72 -3.44 -17.18
N THR A 61 -12.78 -4.22 -17.36
CA THR A 61 -12.98 -5.10 -18.53
C THR A 61 -12.90 -4.36 -19.86
N SER A 62 -13.60 -3.24 -20.00
CA SER A 62 -13.63 -2.50 -21.27
C SER A 62 -12.28 -1.85 -21.58
N LEU A 63 -11.54 -1.42 -20.58
CA LEU A 63 -10.20 -0.87 -20.74
C LEU A 63 -9.20 -1.98 -21.11
N LEU A 64 -9.24 -3.13 -20.44
CA LEU A 64 -8.40 -4.29 -20.76
C LEU A 64 -8.61 -4.74 -22.21
N GLU A 65 -9.87 -4.88 -22.66
CA GLU A 65 -10.18 -5.26 -24.03
C GLU A 65 -9.59 -4.28 -25.05
N ARG A 66 -9.74 -2.98 -24.81
CA ARG A 66 -9.18 -1.94 -25.68
C ARG A 66 -7.66 -2.00 -25.73
N MET A 67 -7.01 -2.24 -24.60
CA MET A 67 -5.54 -2.31 -24.53
C MET A 67 -5.00 -3.57 -25.20
N VAL A 68 -5.70 -4.72 -25.12
CA VAL A 68 -5.33 -5.92 -25.86
C VAL A 68 -5.36 -5.64 -27.37
N LYS A 69 -6.44 -5.05 -27.90
CA LYS A 69 -6.56 -4.68 -29.33
C LYS A 69 -5.45 -3.69 -29.74
N TYR A 70 -5.14 -2.73 -28.87
CA TYR A 70 -4.06 -1.79 -29.09
C TYR A 70 -2.69 -2.50 -29.16
N LYS A 71 -2.40 -3.41 -28.21
CA LYS A 71 -1.18 -4.21 -28.18
C LYS A 71 -1.00 -5.05 -29.47
N GLU A 72 -2.08 -5.70 -29.92
CA GLU A 72 -2.07 -6.50 -31.16
C GLU A 72 -1.66 -5.68 -32.38
N THR A 73 -2.09 -4.41 -32.44
CA THR A 73 -1.80 -3.50 -33.55
C THR A 73 -0.40 -2.93 -33.47
N THR A 74 0.04 -2.49 -32.29
CA THR A 74 1.27 -1.71 -32.11
C THR A 74 2.49 -2.56 -31.72
N LYS A 75 2.27 -3.80 -31.27
CA LYS A 75 3.30 -4.69 -30.69
C LYS A 75 4.02 -4.10 -29.46
N GLN A 76 3.39 -3.14 -28.81
CA GLN A 76 3.91 -2.52 -27.61
C GLN A 76 3.89 -3.48 -26.42
N ARG A 77 4.91 -3.44 -25.58
CA ARG A 77 4.96 -4.23 -24.33
C ARG A 77 4.17 -3.54 -23.23
N PHE A 78 3.53 -4.36 -22.39
CA PHE A 78 2.78 -3.90 -21.23
C PHE A 78 3.31 -4.53 -19.94
N VAL A 79 3.67 -3.67 -19.00
CA VAL A 79 3.93 -4.04 -17.60
C VAL A 79 2.77 -3.52 -16.76
N VAL A 80 2.09 -4.41 -16.04
CA VAL A 80 0.91 -4.07 -15.23
C VAL A 80 1.24 -4.25 -13.76
N ASP A 81 1.04 -3.19 -12.96
CA ASP A 81 1.29 -3.21 -11.52
C ASP A 81 0.00 -3.33 -10.71
N PHE A 82 0.01 -4.14 -9.66
CA PHE A 82 -1.05 -4.22 -8.66
C PHE A 82 -0.48 -4.14 -7.25
N ASP A 83 -1.12 -3.33 -6.42
CA ASP A 83 -0.75 -3.09 -5.02
C ASP A 83 -1.83 -3.50 -4.01
N ASP A 84 -3.07 -3.71 -4.46
CA ASP A 84 -4.23 -4.14 -3.69
C ASP A 84 -4.99 -5.26 -4.42
N LEU A 85 -5.74 -6.06 -3.65
CA LEU A 85 -6.65 -7.08 -4.18
C LEU A 85 -7.93 -6.40 -4.72
N LEU A 86 -8.08 -6.31 -6.04
CA LEU A 86 -9.17 -5.61 -6.73
C LEU A 86 -10.16 -6.56 -7.41
N TRP A 87 -10.03 -7.86 -7.21
CA TRP A 87 -10.80 -8.96 -7.80
C TRP A 87 -11.22 -9.97 -6.74
N LEU A 88 -12.13 -10.87 -7.09
CA LEU A 88 -12.53 -11.98 -6.22
C LEU A 88 -11.45 -13.06 -6.19
N TYR A 89 -11.17 -13.60 -5.02
CA TYR A 89 -10.21 -14.66 -4.83
C TYR A 89 -10.81 -15.74 -3.91
N GLU A 90 -10.95 -16.96 -4.43
CA GLU A 90 -11.35 -18.18 -3.72
C GLU A 90 -12.48 -18.04 -2.69
N GLY A 91 -13.60 -17.45 -3.09
CA GLY A 91 -14.80 -17.35 -2.24
C GLY A 91 -14.74 -16.33 -1.12
N GLU A 92 -13.66 -15.57 -1.02
CA GLU A 92 -13.53 -14.48 -0.06
C GLU A 92 -14.32 -13.25 -0.48
N SER A 93 -15.01 -12.63 0.47
CA SER A 93 -15.67 -11.35 0.25
C SER A 93 -14.68 -10.19 0.38
N LEU A 94 -14.78 -9.21 -0.49
CA LEU A 94 -14.12 -7.93 -0.27
C LEU A 94 -14.73 -7.21 0.95
N PRO A 95 -13.97 -6.25 1.54
CA PRO A 95 -14.44 -5.48 2.68
C PRO A 95 -15.81 -4.84 2.44
N ASP A 96 -16.63 -4.82 3.47
CA ASP A 96 -18.05 -4.46 3.46
C ASP A 96 -18.33 -2.95 3.30
N TYR A 97 -17.31 -2.15 2.99
CA TYR A 97 -17.50 -0.74 2.72
C TYR A 97 -18.20 -0.55 1.36
N ASN A 98 -19.43 -0.08 1.39
CA ASN A 98 -20.21 0.12 0.15
C ASN A 98 -20.42 -1.19 -0.63
N LEU A 99 -20.88 -2.22 0.08
CA LEU A 99 -21.01 -3.63 -0.32
C LEU A 99 -21.44 -3.86 -1.79
N CYS A 100 -22.48 -3.17 -2.23
CA CYS A 100 -23.00 -3.38 -3.58
C CYS A 100 -22.00 -2.96 -4.67
N ARG A 101 -21.35 -1.81 -4.49
CA ARG A 101 -20.44 -1.27 -5.51
C ARG A 101 -19.10 -2.01 -5.54
N ALA A 102 -18.57 -2.35 -4.37
CA ALA A 102 -17.33 -3.12 -4.27
C ALA A 102 -17.51 -4.53 -4.84
N LYS A 103 -18.63 -5.18 -4.55
CA LYS A 103 -18.95 -6.51 -5.06
C LYS A 103 -19.09 -6.49 -6.59
N VAL A 104 -19.87 -5.59 -7.14
CA VAL A 104 -20.07 -5.47 -8.60
C VAL A 104 -18.75 -5.18 -9.31
N ASN A 105 -17.97 -4.22 -8.80
CA ASN A 105 -16.66 -3.91 -9.38
C ASN A 105 -15.71 -5.11 -9.33
N SER A 106 -15.74 -5.90 -8.26
CA SER A 106 -14.86 -7.06 -8.11
C SER A 106 -15.24 -8.20 -9.05
N GLU A 107 -16.53 -8.47 -9.23
CA GLU A 107 -17.03 -9.46 -10.17
C GLU A 107 -16.68 -9.07 -11.61
N GLU A 108 -16.91 -7.80 -11.97
CA GLU A 108 -16.56 -7.26 -13.29
C GLU A 108 -15.04 -7.28 -13.52
N ASN A 109 -14.25 -6.87 -12.55
CA ASN A 109 -12.79 -6.92 -12.62
C ASN A 109 -12.29 -8.35 -12.78
N THR A 110 -12.83 -9.31 -12.01
CA THR A 110 -12.46 -10.73 -12.08
C THR A 110 -12.73 -11.29 -13.48
N ALA A 111 -13.90 -11.03 -14.03
CA ALA A 111 -14.27 -11.48 -15.39
C ALA A 111 -13.35 -10.86 -16.46
N GLY A 112 -13.06 -9.55 -16.33
CA GLY A 112 -12.17 -8.85 -17.25
C GLY A 112 -10.74 -9.35 -17.20
N MET A 113 -10.21 -9.55 -16.01
CA MET A 113 -8.85 -10.05 -15.80
C MET A 113 -8.71 -11.48 -16.32
N ALA A 114 -9.64 -12.38 -16.02
CA ALA A 114 -9.64 -13.76 -16.53
C ALA A 114 -9.62 -13.83 -18.06
N LYS A 115 -10.27 -12.88 -18.74
CA LYS A 115 -10.36 -12.86 -20.19
C LYS A 115 -9.18 -12.21 -20.90
N TYR A 116 -8.59 -11.18 -20.29
CA TYR A 116 -7.73 -10.27 -21.02
C TYR A 116 -6.34 -10.02 -20.39
N LEU A 117 -6.16 -10.22 -19.08
CA LEU A 117 -4.92 -9.79 -18.41
C LEU A 117 -3.69 -10.53 -18.93
N ASP A 118 -3.76 -11.85 -19.08
CA ASP A 118 -2.62 -12.64 -19.57
C ASP A 118 -2.24 -12.31 -21.03
N LYS A 119 -3.23 -11.92 -21.85
CA LYS A 119 -3.01 -11.48 -23.23
C LYS A 119 -2.36 -10.09 -23.27
N LEU A 120 -2.73 -9.22 -22.35
CA LEU A 120 -2.20 -7.86 -22.27
C LEU A 120 -0.81 -7.81 -21.68
N ALA A 121 -0.63 -8.39 -20.50
CA ALA A 121 0.59 -8.23 -19.73
C ALA A 121 1.73 -9.10 -20.25
N ASP A 122 2.86 -8.48 -20.56
CA ASP A 122 4.13 -9.16 -20.77
C ASP A 122 4.83 -9.44 -19.44
N LYS A 123 4.66 -8.52 -18.47
CA LYS A 123 5.04 -8.68 -17.07
C LYS A 123 3.97 -8.08 -16.16
N VAL A 124 3.85 -8.66 -14.98
CA VAL A 124 3.00 -8.14 -13.89
C VAL A 124 3.88 -7.93 -12.67
N THR A 125 3.76 -6.77 -12.03
CA THR A 125 4.40 -6.50 -10.74
C THR A 125 3.36 -6.41 -9.63
N VAL A 126 3.70 -6.95 -8.47
CA VAL A 126 2.84 -6.97 -7.28
C VAL A 126 3.62 -6.58 -6.04
N SER A 127 2.91 -6.08 -5.02
CA SER A 127 3.55 -5.61 -3.78
C SER A 127 3.87 -6.72 -2.77
N THR A 128 3.20 -7.88 -2.85
CA THR A 128 3.34 -8.97 -1.87
C THR A 128 3.22 -10.36 -2.51
N ASP A 129 3.75 -11.38 -1.83
CA ASP A 129 3.61 -12.78 -2.26
C ASP A 129 2.16 -13.27 -2.20
N GLU A 130 1.36 -12.79 -1.24
CA GLU A 130 -0.06 -13.13 -1.16
C GLU A 130 -0.84 -12.56 -2.37
N LEU A 131 -0.49 -11.35 -2.79
CA LEU A 131 -1.08 -10.77 -3.99
C LEU A 131 -0.63 -11.53 -5.26
N LYS A 132 0.64 -11.98 -5.33
CA LYS A 132 1.12 -12.87 -6.39
C LYS A 132 0.28 -14.14 -6.45
N LYS A 133 0.07 -14.83 -5.33
CA LYS A 133 -0.75 -16.05 -5.28
C LYS A 133 -2.16 -15.82 -5.82
N SER A 134 -2.78 -14.70 -5.47
CA SER A 134 -4.13 -14.36 -5.93
C SER A 134 -4.22 -14.11 -7.44
N LEU A 135 -3.12 -13.75 -8.08
CA LEU A 135 -3.05 -13.51 -9.52
C LEU A 135 -2.81 -14.76 -10.37
N LEU A 136 -2.34 -15.87 -9.78
CA LEU A 136 -2.08 -17.11 -10.50
C LEU A 136 -3.33 -17.67 -11.22
N GLN A 137 -4.51 -17.27 -10.79
CA GLN A 137 -5.76 -17.61 -11.47
C GLN A 137 -5.96 -16.89 -12.84
N PHE A 138 -5.17 -15.84 -13.14
CA PHE A 138 -5.34 -15.02 -14.35
C PHE A 138 -4.10 -14.97 -15.24
N VAL A 139 -2.91 -15.17 -14.68
CA VAL A 139 -1.63 -14.91 -15.36
C VAL A 139 -0.63 -16.00 -15.02
N ASP A 140 0.16 -16.40 -16.03
CA ASP A 140 1.26 -17.34 -15.83
C ASP A 140 2.27 -16.82 -14.79
N GLU A 141 2.73 -17.70 -13.90
CA GLU A 141 3.65 -17.35 -12.83
C GLU A 141 4.94 -16.70 -13.32
N SER A 142 5.45 -17.12 -14.48
CA SER A 142 6.69 -16.60 -15.07
C SER A 142 6.62 -15.12 -15.45
N LYS A 143 5.41 -14.58 -15.57
CA LYS A 143 5.18 -13.15 -15.83
C LYS A 143 5.11 -12.32 -14.56
N ILE A 144 4.92 -12.93 -13.37
CA ILE A 144 4.66 -12.20 -12.11
C ILE A 144 5.93 -12.00 -11.31
N THR A 145 6.28 -10.75 -11.02
CA THR A 145 7.40 -10.36 -10.18
C THR A 145 6.92 -9.64 -8.93
N VAL A 146 7.36 -10.07 -7.75
CA VAL A 146 7.09 -9.36 -6.50
C VAL A 146 8.11 -8.24 -6.33
N ILE A 147 7.63 -7.00 -6.35
CA ILE A 147 8.41 -5.82 -5.99
C ILE A 147 7.74 -5.20 -4.76
N PRO A 148 8.29 -5.37 -3.55
CA PRO A 148 7.68 -4.86 -2.34
C PRO A 148 7.63 -3.32 -2.35
N ASN A 149 6.74 -2.73 -1.57
CA ASN A 149 6.71 -1.29 -1.41
C ASN A 149 8.00 -0.79 -0.75
N MET A 150 8.46 0.35 -1.23
CA MET A 150 9.69 1.01 -0.82
C MET A 150 9.48 2.51 -0.69
N LEU A 151 10.37 3.20 0.02
CA LEU A 151 10.35 4.64 0.18
C LEU A 151 11.56 5.27 -0.52
N ALA A 152 11.37 6.38 -1.23
CA ALA A 152 12.47 7.16 -1.79
C ALA A 152 13.20 7.91 -0.68
N TYR A 153 14.51 7.65 -0.50
CA TYR A 153 15.29 8.23 0.60
C TYR A 153 15.22 9.76 0.62
N LYS A 154 15.40 10.42 -0.52
CA LYS A 154 15.37 11.89 -0.64
C LYS A 154 14.07 12.54 -0.16
N GLU A 155 12.95 11.83 -0.26
CA GLU A 155 11.67 12.34 0.21
C GLU A 155 11.54 12.27 1.73
N TRP A 156 12.13 11.25 2.36
CA TRP A 156 11.90 10.92 3.76
C TRP A 156 13.06 11.23 4.71
N TYR A 157 14.26 11.54 4.22
CA TYR A 157 15.47 11.65 5.06
C TYR A 157 15.39 12.75 6.15
N HIS A 158 14.54 13.78 5.98
CA HIS A 158 14.33 14.82 7.00
C HIS A 158 13.05 14.61 7.82
N ALA A 159 12.34 13.52 7.61
CA ALA A 159 11.06 13.31 8.26
C ALA A 159 11.18 12.87 9.73
N GLN A 160 12.37 12.47 10.19
CA GLN A 160 12.58 12.09 11.57
C GLN A 160 12.48 13.29 12.52
N SER A 161 11.80 13.08 13.64
CA SER A 161 11.67 14.09 14.69
C SER A 161 11.67 13.44 16.06
N PRO A 162 12.13 14.14 17.14
CA PRO A 162 12.09 13.63 18.49
C PRO A 162 10.68 13.21 18.91
N ARG A 163 10.59 12.17 19.73
CA ARG A 163 9.33 11.72 20.31
C ARG A 163 8.74 12.77 21.25
N PRO A 164 7.45 13.16 21.13
CA PRO A 164 6.85 14.20 21.99
C PRO A 164 6.51 13.73 23.41
N LYS A 165 6.42 12.42 23.68
CA LYS A 165 6.04 11.82 24.99
C LYS A 165 4.70 12.35 25.53
N LYS A 166 3.66 12.37 24.68
CA LYS A 166 2.33 12.94 24.99
C LYS A 166 1.21 11.90 24.99
N ASP A 167 1.53 10.62 24.78
CA ASP A 167 0.54 9.53 24.66
C ASP A 167 -0.54 9.80 23.59
N ILE A 168 -0.06 10.30 22.42
CA ILE A 168 -0.90 10.62 21.27
C ILE A 168 -0.70 9.57 20.19
N PHE A 169 -1.81 9.09 19.63
CA PHE A 169 -1.86 8.07 18.58
C PHE A 169 -2.22 8.66 17.23
N TYR A 170 -1.66 8.10 16.17
CA TYR A 170 -2.03 8.44 14.80
C TYR A 170 -2.59 7.22 14.08
N PHE A 171 -3.70 7.41 13.40
CA PHE A 171 -4.30 6.42 12.52
C PHE A 171 -4.50 7.03 11.13
N ALA A 172 -4.04 6.36 10.09
CA ALA A 172 -4.32 6.70 8.71
C ALA A 172 -5.05 5.56 8.01
N GLY A 173 -6.15 5.86 7.36
CA GLY A 173 -6.93 4.88 6.62
C GLY A 173 -7.71 5.48 5.46
N SER A 174 -7.88 4.71 4.40
CA SER A 174 -8.82 4.96 3.33
C SER A 174 -10.10 4.15 3.56
N TYR A 175 -11.03 4.18 2.61
CA TYR A 175 -12.22 3.33 2.61
C TYR A 175 -11.93 1.84 2.83
N THR A 176 -10.78 1.36 2.32
CA THR A 176 -10.36 -0.03 2.46
C THR A 176 -9.99 -0.44 3.90
N HIS A 177 -9.95 0.49 4.84
CA HIS A 177 -9.70 0.24 6.25
C HIS A 177 -10.99 0.29 7.11
N TYR A 178 -12.15 0.45 6.48
CA TYR A 178 -13.42 0.56 7.19
C TYR A 178 -13.66 -0.64 8.11
N ASP A 179 -13.44 -1.85 7.62
CA ASP A 179 -13.65 -3.08 8.39
C ASP A 179 -12.66 -3.23 9.56
N ASN A 180 -11.50 -2.60 9.47
CA ASN A 180 -10.47 -2.66 10.51
C ASN A 180 -10.84 -1.90 11.79
N VAL A 181 -11.89 -1.06 11.74
CA VAL A 181 -12.35 -0.21 12.86
C VAL A 181 -13.88 -0.28 13.08
N ASN A 182 -14.58 -1.09 12.32
CA ASN A 182 -16.03 -1.26 12.44
C ASN A 182 -16.46 -2.59 13.04
N LYS A 183 -17.72 -2.61 13.53
CA LYS A 183 -18.35 -3.68 14.33
C LYS A 183 -18.30 -5.10 13.74
N LYS A 184 -18.03 -5.28 12.45
CA LYS A 184 -18.04 -6.58 11.80
C LYS A 184 -16.78 -7.43 12.06
N LEU A 185 -15.74 -6.86 12.67
CA LEU A 185 -14.46 -7.53 12.92
C LEU A 185 -14.33 -8.10 14.34
N GLY A 186 -15.46 -8.38 14.97
CA GLY A 186 -15.48 -8.96 16.30
C GLY A 186 -14.96 -8.02 17.38
N ASP A 187 -14.60 -8.61 18.52
CA ASP A 187 -14.24 -7.87 19.74
C ASP A 187 -13.01 -6.97 19.59
N PHE A 188 -12.08 -7.28 18.69
CA PHE A 188 -10.85 -6.52 18.52
C PHE A 188 -11.11 -5.07 18.07
N SER A 189 -11.95 -4.83 17.08
CA SER A 189 -12.23 -3.47 16.59
C SER A 189 -12.97 -2.65 17.66
N GLN A 190 -13.85 -3.27 18.44
CA GLN A 190 -14.53 -2.61 19.55
C GLN A 190 -13.54 -2.26 20.67
N ASN A 191 -12.66 -3.18 21.03
CA ASN A 191 -11.61 -2.97 22.02
C ASN A 191 -10.64 -1.87 21.62
N LEU A 192 -10.24 -1.83 20.33
CA LEU A 192 -9.39 -0.77 19.78
C LEU A 192 -10.08 0.58 19.85
N VAL A 193 -11.35 0.67 19.40
CA VAL A 193 -12.13 1.92 19.45
C VAL A 193 -12.33 2.38 20.90
N HIS A 194 -12.63 1.48 21.82
CA HIS A 194 -12.78 1.80 23.24
C HIS A 194 -11.44 2.27 23.86
N PHE A 195 -10.34 1.62 23.53
CA PHE A 195 -9.00 2.04 23.95
C PHE A 195 -8.67 3.44 23.42
N LEU A 196 -8.88 3.70 22.14
CA LEU A 196 -8.60 4.97 21.48
C LEU A 196 -9.54 6.09 21.93
N GLY A 197 -10.79 5.78 22.32
CA GLY A 197 -11.77 6.76 22.82
C GLY A 197 -11.29 7.49 24.08
N ASN A 198 -10.40 6.89 24.85
CA ASN A 198 -9.80 7.49 26.05
C ASN A 198 -8.43 8.13 25.79
N LYS A 199 -8.01 8.24 24.53
CA LYS A 199 -6.72 8.77 24.11
C LYS A 199 -6.87 9.93 23.14
N LYS A 200 -5.83 10.75 23.04
CA LYS A 200 -5.74 11.71 21.93
C LYS A 200 -5.38 10.97 20.65
N VAL A 201 -6.24 11.05 19.65
CA VAL A 201 -6.02 10.37 18.37
C VAL A 201 -6.08 11.39 17.25
N VAL A 202 -5.05 11.38 16.41
CA VAL A 202 -5.06 12.10 15.13
C VAL A 202 -5.47 11.10 14.06
N VAL A 203 -6.61 11.31 13.45
CA VAL A 203 -7.11 10.43 12.38
C VAL A 203 -6.99 11.13 11.04
N LYS A 204 -6.25 10.52 10.14
CA LYS A 204 -6.24 10.88 8.73
C LYS A 204 -7.09 9.87 7.98
N SER A 205 -8.28 10.28 7.58
CA SER A 205 -9.18 9.40 6.87
C SER A 205 -9.82 10.12 5.69
N LEU A 206 -9.78 9.47 4.54
CA LEU A 206 -10.57 9.86 3.37
C LEU A 206 -12.01 9.33 3.48
N CYS A 207 -12.30 8.53 4.52
CA CYS A 207 -13.60 7.93 4.76
C CYS A 207 -14.33 8.62 5.91
N PRO A 208 -15.41 9.37 5.66
CA PRO A 208 -16.19 10.05 6.71
C PRO A 208 -16.82 9.07 7.71
N TYR A 209 -16.96 7.79 7.36
CA TYR A 209 -17.55 6.75 8.21
C TYR A 209 -16.59 6.20 9.28
N PHE A 210 -15.32 6.56 9.26
CA PHE A 210 -14.36 6.24 10.33
C PHE A 210 -14.58 7.06 11.60
N ILE A 211 -15.44 8.05 11.50
CA ILE A 211 -15.64 9.01 12.56
C ILE A 211 -16.70 8.47 13.50
N LYS A 212 -16.26 7.89 14.60
CA LYS A 212 -17.16 7.66 15.74
C LYS A 212 -17.04 8.85 16.68
N PRO A 213 -18.19 9.32 17.24
CA PRO A 213 -18.20 10.43 18.21
C PRO A 213 -17.28 10.22 19.42
N GLU A 214 -17.01 8.94 19.74
CA GLU A 214 -16.16 8.55 20.86
C GLU A 214 -14.65 8.76 20.62
N ILE A 215 -14.22 8.96 19.37
CA ILE A 215 -12.81 9.21 19.05
C ILE A 215 -12.62 10.72 18.87
N ASN A 216 -11.85 11.33 19.76
CA ASN A 216 -11.46 12.72 19.63
C ASN A 216 -10.40 12.83 18.49
N TYR A 217 -10.80 13.26 17.30
CA TYR A 217 -9.98 13.26 16.11
C TYR A 217 -9.83 14.63 15.47
N LYS A 218 -8.74 14.81 14.76
CA LYS A 218 -8.52 15.91 13.83
C LYS A 218 -8.44 15.35 12.41
N ALA A 219 -9.46 15.59 11.60
CA ALA A 219 -9.41 15.21 10.19
C ALA A 219 -8.44 16.11 9.42
N SER A 220 -7.59 15.53 8.61
CA SER A 220 -6.72 16.27 7.68
C SER A 220 -6.84 15.73 6.26
N ARG A 221 -6.60 16.59 5.27
CA ARG A 221 -6.56 16.20 3.85
C ARG A 221 -5.12 15.87 3.44
N LEU A 222 -4.95 14.84 2.63
CA LEU A 222 -3.68 14.53 1.97
C LEU A 222 -3.42 15.56 0.87
N THR A 223 -2.27 16.22 0.92
CA THR A 223 -1.83 17.11 -0.15
C THR A 223 -0.48 16.71 -0.72
N THR A 224 0.50 16.34 0.11
CA THR A 224 1.76 15.73 -0.32
C THR A 224 2.20 14.67 0.70
N TYR A 225 2.80 13.56 0.24
CA TYR A 225 2.96 12.36 1.06
C TYR A 225 3.89 12.55 2.25
N ALA A 226 5.18 12.65 2.03
CA ALA A 226 6.16 12.66 3.12
C ALA A 226 6.01 13.90 4.02
N ASN A 227 5.87 15.07 3.43
CA ASN A 227 5.76 16.32 4.20
C ASN A 227 4.51 16.39 5.06
N ASP A 228 3.36 15.96 4.54
CA ASP A 228 2.11 15.99 5.29
C ASP A 228 2.07 14.89 6.35
N PHE A 229 2.54 13.70 6.02
CA PHE A 229 2.67 12.61 6.98
C PHE A 229 3.59 13.02 8.13
N TRP A 230 4.75 13.61 7.85
CA TRP A 230 5.66 14.14 8.87
C TRP A 230 5.02 15.24 9.72
N LYS A 231 4.37 16.25 9.11
CA LYS A 231 3.71 17.35 9.87
C LYS A 231 2.65 16.84 10.84
N GLU A 232 1.91 15.81 10.44
CA GLU A 232 0.87 15.22 11.27
C GLU A 232 1.44 14.29 12.34
N THR A 233 2.48 13.53 12.03
CA THR A 233 3.04 12.51 12.92
C THR A 233 4.14 13.05 13.85
N ARG A 234 4.73 14.21 13.58
CA ARG A 234 5.77 14.80 14.46
C ARG A 234 5.30 15.02 15.91
N ASN A 235 4.00 15.18 16.14
CA ASN A 235 3.39 15.43 17.45
C ASN A 235 2.68 14.20 18.04
N VAL A 236 2.87 13.01 17.47
CA VAL A 236 2.32 11.76 18.00
C VAL A 236 3.43 10.85 18.51
N ASP A 237 3.09 9.91 19.41
CA ASP A 237 4.01 8.93 19.94
C ASP A 237 3.96 7.62 19.18
N PHE A 238 2.75 7.19 18.83
CA PHE A 238 2.50 5.92 18.20
C PHE A 238 1.68 6.08 16.92
N ILE A 239 2.00 5.27 15.93
CA ILE A 239 1.16 5.05 14.76
C ILE A 239 0.48 3.71 14.94
N ILE A 240 -0.81 3.63 14.64
CA ILE A 240 -1.57 2.38 14.70
C ILE A 240 -1.94 1.97 13.27
N ALA A 241 -1.60 0.74 12.91
CA ALA A 241 -1.92 0.13 11.63
C ALA A 241 -2.74 -1.16 11.84
N PRO A 242 -4.02 -1.04 12.24
CA PRO A 242 -4.88 -2.18 12.47
C PRO A 242 -5.32 -2.78 11.14
N LEU A 243 -5.28 -4.12 11.06
CA LEU A 243 -5.82 -4.91 9.96
C LEU A 243 -6.64 -6.05 10.53
N ALA A 244 -7.76 -6.35 9.91
CA ALA A 244 -8.52 -7.57 10.17
C ALA A 244 -7.89 -8.77 9.50
N ASN A 245 -8.05 -9.95 10.09
CA ASN A 245 -7.63 -11.20 9.50
C ASN A 245 -8.60 -11.60 8.37
N ASN A 246 -8.34 -11.16 7.17
CA ASN A 246 -9.03 -11.55 5.95
C ASN A 246 -8.07 -11.53 4.75
N VAL A 247 -8.44 -12.18 3.66
CA VAL A 247 -7.60 -12.30 2.46
C VAL A 247 -7.20 -10.94 1.89
N PHE A 248 -8.13 -9.99 1.84
CA PHE A 248 -7.84 -8.65 1.35
C PHE A 248 -6.67 -7.98 2.11
N ASN A 249 -6.69 -8.09 3.44
CA ASN A 249 -5.66 -7.48 4.29
C ASN A 249 -4.34 -8.28 4.29
N LYS A 250 -4.38 -9.60 4.05
CA LYS A 250 -3.16 -10.40 3.82
C LYS A 250 -2.43 -9.98 2.54
N CYS A 251 -3.19 -9.56 1.53
CA CYS A 251 -2.62 -9.04 0.28
C CYS A 251 -2.02 -7.63 0.40
N LYS A 252 -2.30 -6.89 1.49
CA LYS A 252 -1.74 -5.55 1.69
C LYS A 252 -0.23 -5.58 1.95
N SER A 253 0.41 -4.44 1.67
CA SER A 253 1.81 -4.24 1.98
C SER A 253 2.02 -3.66 3.39
N ASP A 254 3.27 -3.71 3.83
CA ASP A 254 3.77 -3.16 5.09
C ASP A 254 4.08 -1.64 5.04
N LEU A 255 3.53 -0.91 4.08
CA LEU A 255 3.86 0.49 3.81
C LEU A 255 3.73 1.41 5.04
N LYS A 256 2.65 1.25 5.84
CA LYS A 256 2.48 2.05 7.07
C LYS A 256 3.59 1.83 8.09
N TYR A 257 4.15 0.62 8.12
CA TYR A 257 5.28 0.29 8.97
C TYR A 257 6.55 1.01 8.50
N LEU A 258 6.81 1.04 7.18
CA LEU A 258 7.92 1.76 6.57
C LEU A 258 7.80 3.27 6.79
N GLU A 259 6.62 3.85 6.54
CA GLU A 259 6.33 5.27 6.76
C GLU A 259 6.56 5.65 8.23
N SER A 260 6.12 4.80 9.16
CA SER A 260 6.30 5.02 10.60
C SER A 260 7.78 5.02 11.00
N ALA A 261 8.56 4.09 10.46
CA ALA A 261 10.01 4.04 10.66
C ALA A 261 10.68 5.32 10.13
N ALA A 262 10.29 5.77 8.93
CA ALA A 262 10.86 6.94 8.29
C ALA A 262 10.65 8.24 9.10
N VAL A 263 9.51 8.37 9.78
CA VAL A 263 9.22 9.55 10.63
C VAL A 263 9.68 9.39 12.10
N GLY A 264 10.30 8.26 12.44
CA GLY A 264 10.78 8.00 13.79
C GLY A 264 9.66 7.74 14.81
N ARG A 265 8.64 6.97 14.41
CA ARG A 265 7.50 6.61 15.28
C ARG A 265 7.33 5.09 15.35
N VAL A 266 7.09 4.58 16.55
CA VAL A 266 6.73 3.19 16.74
C VAL A 266 5.35 2.93 16.14
N CYS A 267 5.27 1.90 15.29
CA CYS A 267 4.04 1.45 14.66
C CYS A 267 3.45 0.24 15.38
N LEU A 268 2.31 0.40 16.02
CA LEU A 268 1.56 -0.73 16.58
C LEU A 268 0.77 -1.40 15.45
N VAL A 269 0.98 -2.69 15.24
CA VAL A 269 0.51 -3.43 14.08
C VAL A 269 -0.28 -4.67 14.44
N SER A 270 -1.28 -5.03 13.65
CA SER A 270 -2.03 -6.29 13.83
C SER A 270 -1.17 -7.51 13.54
N ASP A 271 -1.26 -8.51 14.42
CA ASP A 271 -0.58 -9.80 14.31
C ASP A 271 -1.58 -10.94 14.14
N PHE A 272 -1.56 -11.56 12.97
CA PHE A 272 -2.35 -12.74 12.60
C PHE A 272 -1.61 -13.54 11.52
N PRO A 273 -1.95 -14.82 11.29
CA PRO A 273 -1.31 -15.62 10.26
C PRO A 273 -1.44 -14.98 8.85
N GLY A 274 -0.31 -14.70 8.21
CA GLY A 274 -0.25 -14.01 6.91
C GLY A 274 -0.39 -12.48 6.99
N SER A 275 -0.27 -11.88 8.18
CA SER A 275 -0.20 -10.43 8.33
C SER A 275 0.98 -9.84 7.52
N PRO A 276 0.78 -8.73 6.78
CA PRO A 276 1.88 -8.04 6.11
C PRO A 276 2.92 -7.49 7.08
N TYR A 277 2.60 -7.42 8.37
CA TYR A 277 3.49 -6.95 9.43
C TYR A 277 4.22 -8.08 10.18
N SER A 278 4.30 -9.27 9.58
CA SER A 278 4.97 -10.43 10.20
C SER A 278 6.42 -10.13 10.61
N GLY A 279 7.12 -9.28 9.85
CA GLY A 279 8.47 -8.80 10.14
C GLY A 279 8.59 -7.71 11.21
N ALA A 280 7.49 -7.31 11.87
CA ALA A 280 7.54 -6.30 12.92
C ALA A 280 8.10 -6.84 14.24
N HIS A 281 8.66 -5.93 15.07
CA HIS A 281 9.20 -6.28 16.39
C HIS A 281 8.10 -6.87 17.31
N PRO A 282 8.37 -7.91 18.12
CA PRO A 282 7.35 -8.55 18.95
C PRO A 282 6.57 -7.62 19.87
N TYR A 283 7.22 -6.61 20.46
CA TYR A 283 6.60 -5.69 21.43
C TYR A 283 5.65 -4.65 20.80
N GLN A 284 5.55 -4.59 19.49
CA GLN A 284 4.61 -3.70 18.78
C GLN A 284 3.44 -4.44 18.12
N LYS A 285 3.43 -5.77 18.23
CA LYS A 285 2.41 -6.62 17.64
C LYS A 285 1.16 -6.71 18.52
N ILE A 286 0.01 -6.55 17.88
CA ILE A 286 -1.31 -6.64 18.51
C ILE A 286 -1.97 -7.93 18.01
N PRO A 287 -1.95 -9.01 18.79
CA PRO A 287 -2.60 -10.27 18.44
C PRO A 287 -4.10 -10.10 18.20
N GLU A 288 -4.64 -10.93 17.32
CA GLU A 288 -6.09 -11.02 17.09
C GLU A 288 -6.83 -11.35 18.42
N GLY A 289 -7.97 -10.72 18.65
CA GLY A 289 -8.73 -10.92 19.90
C GLY A 289 -8.21 -10.15 21.12
N THR A 290 -7.17 -9.31 20.98
CA THR A 290 -6.63 -8.51 22.08
C THR A 290 -7.71 -7.63 22.72
N THR A 291 -7.86 -7.75 24.04
CA THR A 291 -8.80 -6.93 24.83
C THR A 291 -8.27 -5.50 25.04
N THR A 292 -9.14 -4.60 25.53
CA THR A 292 -8.72 -3.24 25.92
C THR A 292 -7.59 -3.22 26.95
N THR A 293 -7.62 -4.15 27.91
CA THR A 293 -6.53 -4.32 28.90
C THR A 293 -5.25 -4.82 28.22
N GLY A 294 -5.37 -5.79 27.29
CA GLY A 294 -4.25 -6.25 26.48
C GLY A 294 -3.61 -5.13 25.65
N LEU A 295 -4.43 -4.26 25.05
CA LEU A 295 -3.93 -3.09 24.31
C LEU A 295 -3.14 -2.12 25.21
N LYS A 296 -3.61 -1.87 26.45
CA LYS A 296 -2.87 -1.06 27.43
C LYS A 296 -1.50 -1.67 27.72
N TYR A 297 -1.47 -2.98 27.99
CA TYR A 297 -0.21 -3.70 28.27
C TYR A 297 0.74 -3.63 27.06
N ILE A 298 0.26 -3.81 25.83
CA ILE A 298 1.10 -3.71 24.62
C ILE A 298 1.69 -2.31 24.49
N VAL A 299 0.88 -1.26 24.73
CA VAL A 299 1.36 0.12 24.67
C VAL A 299 2.40 0.40 25.76
N GLU A 300 2.19 -0.10 26.98
CA GLU A 300 3.16 0.00 28.08
C GLU A 300 4.48 -0.67 27.71
N ARG A 301 4.44 -1.90 27.21
CA ARG A 301 5.63 -2.63 26.73
C ARG A 301 6.32 -1.91 25.57
N ALA A 302 5.56 -1.43 24.59
CA ALA A 302 6.10 -0.65 23.48
C ALA A 302 6.73 0.69 23.96
N ASN A 303 6.23 1.24 25.03
CA ASN A 303 6.78 2.44 25.67
C ASN A 303 8.12 2.16 26.36
N GLU A 304 8.20 1.08 27.13
CA GLU A 304 9.42 0.63 27.81
C GLU A 304 10.55 0.33 26.82
N HIS A 305 10.23 -0.26 25.68
CA HIS A 305 11.18 -0.67 24.65
C HIS A 305 11.17 0.25 23.41
N TYR A 306 10.74 1.49 23.56
CA TYR A 306 10.47 2.37 22.41
C TYR A 306 11.67 2.54 21.48
N ASP A 307 12.85 2.82 22.03
CA ASP A 307 14.06 3.06 21.25
C ASP A 307 14.59 1.76 20.59
N GLU A 308 14.45 0.62 21.26
CA GLU A 308 14.78 -0.70 20.72
C GLU A 308 13.90 -1.03 19.50
N ILE A 309 12.59 -0.84 19.65
CA ILE A 309 11.62 -1.06 18.57
C ILE A 309 11.92 -0.12 17.39
N LEU A 310 12.17 1.16 17.67
CA LEU A 310 12.44 2.15 16.64
C LEU A 310 13.71 1.82 15.86
N LYS A 311 14.77 1.39 16.55
CA LYS A 311 16.00 0.91 15.90
C LYS A 311 15.71 -0.27 14.99
N TYR A 312 14.95 -1.26 15.46
CA TYR A 312 14.55 -2.42 14.66
C TYR A 312 13.74 -2.04 13.41
N GLN A 313 12.75 -1.13 13.58
CA GLN A 313 11.97 -0.61 12.46
C GLN A 313 12.86 0.09 11.42
N TYR A 314 13.85 0.85 11.89
CA TYR A 314 14.78 1.57 11.02
C TYR A 314 15.70 0.61 10.25
N GLU A 315 16.20 -0.43 10.91
CA GLU A 315 16.98 -1.49 10.24
C GLU A 315 16.15 -2.23 9.18
N TYR A 316 14.85 -2.41 9.44
CA TYR A 316 13.92 -2.97 8.46
C TYR A 316 13.74 -2.02 7.27
N LEU A 317 13.51 -0.73 7.53
CA LEU A 317 13.38 0.30 6.49
C LEU A 317 14.65 0.43 5.63
N ASN A 318 15.84 0.31 6.22
CA ASN A 318 17.11 0.43 5.49
C ASN A 318 17.24 -0.55 4.33
N LYS A 319 16.57 -1.70 4.41
CA LYS A 319 16.50 -2.70 3.33
C LYS A 319 15.48 -2.33 2.25
N ARG A 320 14.66 -1.31 2.50
CA ARG A 320 13.50 -0.92 1.69
C ARG A 320 13.62 0.50 1.14
N TRP A 321 14.82 1.09 1.14
CA TRP A 321 15.04 2.33 0.41
C TRP A 321 15.02 2.05 -1.09
N LEU A 322 14.15 2.79 -1.80
CA LEU A 322 13.95 2.64 -3.24
C LEU A 322 15.24 2.93 -4.03
N ASP A 323 16.01 3.92 -3.59
CA ASP A 323 17.28 4.32 -4.18
C ASP A 323 18.26 3.16 -4.28
N ASN A 324 18.29 2.25 -3.30
CA ASN A 324 19.13 1.05 -3.27
C ASN A 324 18.54 -0.15 -4.02
N ASN A 325 17.25 -0.11 -4.35
CA ASN A 325 16.50 -1.23 -4.92
C ASN A 325 15.87 -0.92 -6.29
N ILE A 326 16.20 0.21 -6.90
CA ILE A 326 15.63 0.62 -8.19
C ILE A 326 15.90 -0.38 -9.32
N GLY A 327 16.96 -1.19 -9.19
CA GLY A 327 17.27 -2.26 -10.11
C GLY A 327 16.14 -3.27 -10.33
N LEU A 328 15.30 -3.52 -9.31
CA LEU A 328 14.15 -4.41 -9.42
C LEU A 328 13.15 -3.92 -10.48
N TYR A 329 12.92 -2.61 -10.56
CA TYR A 329 12.08 -2.02 -11.60
C TYR A 329 12.76 -2.03 -12.96
N SER A 330 14.07 -1.75 -13.00
CA SER A 330 14.83 -1.76 -14.25
C SER A 330 14.85 -3.14 -14.91
N GLU A 331 14.89 -4.22 -14.12
CA GLU A 331 14.84 -5.60 -14.63
C GLU A 331 13.50 -5.95 -15.29
N VAL A 332 12.41 -5.46 -14.74
CA VAL A 332 11.07 -5.73 -15.27
C VAL A 332 10.77 -4.87 -16.50
N LEU A 333 11.38 -3.68 -16.58
CA LEU A 333 11.17 -2.69 -17.62
C LEU A 333 12.22 -2.74 -18.77
N LYS A 334 13.09 -3.74 -18.76
CA LYS A 334 13.97 -4.08 -19.91
C LYS A 334 13.18 -4.86 -20.97
#